data_10ea203a894b858084b8c4c0a33dcbb0
#
_entry.id   10ea203a894b858084b8c4c0a33dcbb0
#
_cell.length_a   1.000
_cell.length_b   1.000
_cell.length_c   1.000
_cell.angle_alpha   90.00
_cell.angle_beta   90.00
_cell.angle_gamma   90.00
#
_symmetry.space_group_name_H-M   'P 1'
#
loop_
_entity.id
_entity.type
_entity.pdbx_description
1 polymer ?
#
loop_
_entity_poly.entity_id
_entity_poly.type
_entity_poly.pdbx_seq_one_letter_code
_entity_poly.pdbx_strand_id
1 'polypeptide(L)'
;VVWGVLVSVLAVGVVLPALNPAGEFAYADKLDLAGLLRDPASAVILQVVPVQKLGTWALLLLAGAVVAVRSPIALVALPTLAWRLLSPNDGYWGAGWHYSAVLMPVVFVALVDAVVRLRGDSARAQQRLVSGAARSGRRGRVEATALWAMSAAAPWCALLVALAVGTQLPLARLASPEAWRPDPRADAKTAAVAEIPAGASVAT
;
A
#
# COMPACT_ATOMS: atom_id res chain seq x y z
N VAL A 1 5.89 -19.52 -0.14
CA VAL A 1 5.01 -18.98 0.90
C VAL A 1 5.44 -19.50 2.27
N VAL A 2 5.52 -20.84 2.49
CA VAL A 2 5.86 -21.45 3.80
C VAL A 2 7.17 -20.92 4.37
N TRP A 3 8.25 -20.88 3.58
CA TRP A 3 9.53 -20.32 4.00
C TRP A 3 9.45 -18.85 4.41
N GLY A 4 8.68 -18.04 3.67
CA GLY A 4 8.50 -16.64 4.03
C GLY A 4 7.80 -16.47 5.40
N VAL A 5 6.77 -17.28 5.65
CA VAL A 5 6.08 -17.28 6.95
C VAL A 5 7.01 -17.71 8.08
N LEU A 6 7.76 -18.82 7.88
CA LEU A 6 8.71 -19.31 8.90
C LEU A 6 9.80 -18.29 9.23
N VAL A 7 10.39 -17.66 8.21
CA VAL A 7 11.41 -16.61 8.39
C VAL A 7 10.81 -15.39 9.11
N SER A 8 9.58 -14.99 8.76
CA SER A 8 8.92 -13.86 9.43
C SER A 8 8.62 -14.17 10.89
N VAL A 9 8.11 -15.36 11.20
CA VAL A 9 7.85 -15.79 12.58
C VAL A 9 9.13 -15.85 13.39
N LEU A 10 10.21 -16.40 12.81
CA LEU A 10 11.52 -16.45 13.46
C LEU A 10 12.08 -15.04 13.70
N ALA A 11 11.99 -14.17 12.70
CA ALA A 11 12.48 -12.81 12.81
C ALA A 11 11.73 -12.03 13.91
N VAL A 12 10.40 -12.07 13.90
CA VAL A 12 9.57 -11.31 14.86
C VAL A 12 9.55 -11.94 16.24
N GLY A 13 9.51 -13.27 16.33
CA GLY A 13 9.37 -13.98 17.61
C GLY A 13 10.68 -14.24 18.35
N VAL A 14 11.82 -14.23 17.64
CA VAL A 14 13.11 -14.59 18.22
C VAL A 14 14.18 -13.53 17.96
N VAL A 15 14.42 -13.19 16.68
CA VAL A 15 15.57 -12.34 16.32
C VAL A 15 15.38 -10.91 16.82
N LEU A 16 14.23 -10.30 16.57
CA LEU A 16 13.96 -8.93 16.99
C LEU A 16 13.94 -8.78 18.53
N PRO A 17 13.25 -9.65 19.29
CA PRO A 17 13.34 -9.60 20.75
C PRO A 17 14.78 -9.82 21.28
N ALA A 18 15.53 -10.74 20.69
CA ALA A 18 16.91 -11.00 21.11
C ALA A 18 17.86 -9.82 20.85
N LEU A 19 17.58 -9.01 19.83
CA LEU A 19 18.37 -7.81 19.51
C LEU A 19 17.85 -6.54 20.18
N ASN A 20 16.65 -6.58 20.77
CA ASN A 20 16.08 -5.45 21.48
C ASN A 20 16.53 -5.48 22.95
N PRO A 21 17.14 -4.40 23.48
CA PRO A 21 17.54 -4.32 24.91
C PRO A 21 16.39 -4.57 25.90
N ALA A 22 15.14 -4.29 25.50
CA ALA A 22 13.94 -4.57 26.30
C ALA A 22 13.52 -6.05 26.28
N GLY A 23 14.12 -6.88 25.42
CA GLY A 23 13.75 -8.29 25.27
C GLY A 23 12.36 -8.55 24.67
N GLU A 24 11.72 -7.50 24.15
CA GLU A 24 10.35 -7.55 23.67
C GLU A 24 10.24 -7.09 22.21
N PHE A 25 9.21 -7.56 21.51
CA PHE A 25 8.81 -6.99 20.23
C PHE A 25 7.90 -5.79 20.51
N ALA A 26 8.45 -4.58 20.42
CA ALA A 26 7.82 -3.32 20.81
C ALA A 26 6.47 -3.01 20.11
N TYR A 27 6.08 -3.81 19.14
CA TYR A 27 4.81 -3.67 18.42
C TYR A 27 3.78 -4.75 18.75
N ALA A 28 4.10 -5.68 19.66
CA ALA A 28 3.17 -6.76 20.06
C ALA A 28 1.86 -6.20 20.63
N ASP A 29 1.96 -5.12 21.42
CA ASP A 29 0.83 -4.49 22.09
C ASP A 29 0.01 -3.56 21.20
N LYS A 30 0.48 -3.30 19.97
CA LYS A 30 -0.20 -2.37 19.05
C LYS A 30 -1.45 -2.95 18.41
N LEU A 31 -1.72 -4.23 18.59
CA LEU A 31 -2.86 -4.92 18.02
C LEU A 31 -3.49 -5.87 19.04
N ASP A 32 -4.74 -5.65 19.39
CA ASP A 32 -5.51 -6.61 20.20
C ASP A 32 -5.98 -7.79 19.33
N LEU A 33 -5.03 -8.69 19.00
CA LEU A 33 -5.34 -9.88 18.21
C LEU A 33 -6.38 -10.78 18.86
N ALA A 34 -6.35 -10.88 20.20
CA ALA A 34 -7.31 -11.73 20.93
C ALA A 34 -8.73 -11.17 20.83
N GLY A 35 -8.91 -9.86 20.96
CA GLY A 35 -10.20 -9.18 20.77
C GLY A 35 -10.71 -9.32 19.35
N LEU A 36 -9.84 -9.11 18.35
CA LEU A 36 -10.19 -9.24 16.93
C LEU A 36 -10.58 -10.67 16.53
N LEU A 37 -9.97 -11.70 17.12
CA LEU A 37 -10.34 -13.09 16.88
C LEU A 37 -11.66 -13.47 17.56
N ARG A 38 -12.00 -12.84 18.68
CA ARG A 38 -13.29 -13.03 19.37
C ARG A 38 -14.46 -12.38 18.63
N ASP A 39 -14.21 -11.25 17.99
CA ASP A 39 -15.20 -10.51 17.22
C ASP A 39 -14.65 -10.13 15.82
N PRO A 40 -14.68 -11.06 14.85
CA PRO A 40 -14.22 -10.81 13.50
C PRO A 40 -15.06 -9.76 12.74
N ALA A 41 -16.32 -9.54 13.16
CA ALA A 41 -17.15 -8.49 12.56
C ALA A 41 -16.59 -7.10 12.87
N SER A 42 -16.21 -6.87 14.13
CA SER A 42 -15.48 -5.64 14.51
C SER A 42 -14.20 -5.47 13.74
N ALA A 43 -13.45 -6.54 13.50
CA ALA A 43 -12.22 -6.46 12.70
C ALA A 43 -12.48 -5.95 11.27
N VAL A 44 -13.59 -6.36 10.63
CA VAL A 44 -13.99 -5.86 9.31
C VAL A 44 -14.42 -4.40 9.37
N ILE A 45 -15.21 -4.02 10.35
CA ILE A 45 -15.69 -2.64 10.54
C ILE A 45 -14.50 -1.69 10.77
N LEU A 46 -13.54 -2.10 11.58
CA LEU A 46 -12.34 -1.32 11.88
C LEU A 46 -11.45 -1.06 10.66
N GLN A 47 -11.61 -1.80 9.55
CA GLN A 47 -10.90 -1.50 8.29
C GLN A 47 -11.41 -0.21 7.63
N VAL A 48 -12.60 0.23 7.94
CA VAL A 48 -13.27 1.39 7.30
C VAL A 48 -13.66 2.49 8.28
N VAL A 49 -13.71 2.20 9.57
CA VAL A 49 -14.04 3.16 10.63
C VAL A 49 -12.77 3.47 11.46
N PRO A 50 -12.47 4.72 11.71
CA PRO A 50 -13.16 5.94 11.25
C PRO A 50 -12.99 6.21 9.74
N VAL A 51 -13.83 7.11 9.21
CA VAL A 51 -13.94 7.40 7.76
C VAL A 51 -12.61 7.78 7.08
N GLN A 52 -11.64 8.29 7.82
CA GLN A 52 -10.29 8.63 7.32
C GLN A 52 -9.59 7.41 6.68
N LYS A 53 -9.90 6.20 7.14
CA LYS A 53 -9.35 4.95 6.58
C LYS A 53 -9.82 4.69 5.15
N LEU A 54 -11.03 5.15 4.81
CA LEU A 54 -11.55 5.08 3.43
C LEU A 54 -10.68 5.86 2.45
N GLY A 55 -10.03 6.92 2.90
CA GLY A 55 -9.06 7.67 2.08
C GLY A 55 -7.90 6.79 1.60
N THR A 56 -7.36 5.94 2.46
CA THR A 56 -6.28 5.00 2.09
C THR A 56 -6.77 3.95 1.11
N TRP A 57 -7.95 3.36 1.32
CA TRP A 57 -8.58 2.45 0.36
C TRP A 57 -8.79 3.13 -1.00
N ALA A 58 -9.35 4.34 -0.99
CA ALA A 58 -9.60 5.11 -2.22
C ALA A 58 -8.30 5.39 -2.96
N LEU A 59 -7.25 5.84 -2.28
CA LEU A 59 -5.95 6.11 -2.89
C LEU A 59 -5.33 4.85 -3.51
N LEU A 60 -5.38 3.71 -2.84
CA LEU A 60 -4.85 2.46 -3.36
C LEU A 60 -5.63 1.96 -4.58
N LEU A 61 -6.96 2.05 -4.53
CA LEU A 61 -7.82 1.70 -5.67
C LEU A 61 -7.56 2.61 -6.86
N LEU A 62 -7.43 3.91 -6.63
CA LEU A 62 -7.15 4.88 -7.69
C LEU A 62 -5.74 4.71 -8.26
N ALA A 63 -4.71 4.50 -7.42
CA ALA A 63 -3.35 4.24 -7.87
C ALA A 63 -3.25 2.96 -8.72
N GLY A 64 -4.02 1.93 -8.37
CA GLY A 64 -4.17 0.71 -9.17
C GLY A 64 -5.20 0.82 -10.30
N ALA A 65 -5.71 2.04 -10.58
CA ALA A 65 -6.76 2.30 -11.57
C ALA A 65 -7.98 1.36 -11.42
N VAL A 66 -8.27 0.96 -10.19
CA VAL A 66 -9.29 -0.03 -9.80
C VAL A 66 -9.01 -1.44 -10.37
N VAL A 67 -8.42 -1.55 -11.55
CA VAL A 67 -8.22 -2.84 -12.23
C VAL A 67 -7.19 -3.75 -11.54
N ALA A 68 -6.30 -3.20 -10.71
CA ALA A 68 -5.30 -3.97 -9.96
C ALA A 68 -5.93 -5.07 -9.09
N VAL A 69 -7.18 -4.89 -8.63
CA VAL A 69 -7.93 -5.90 -7.86
C VAL A 69 -8.20 -7.21 -8.64
N ARG A 70 -8.06 -7.18 -9.97
CA ARG A 70 -8.17 -8.39 -10.81
C ARG A 70 -6.92 -9.27 -10.75
N SER A 71 -5.84 -8.74 -10.22
CA SER A 71 -4.59 -9.49 -10.02
C SER A 71 -4.57 -10.15 -8.64
N PRO A 72 -4.25 -11.44 -8.53
CA PRO A 72 -4.05 -12.09 -7.24
C PRO A 72 -2.87 -11.50 -6.47
N ILE A 73 -1.95 -10.79 -7.14
CA ILE A 73 -0.83 -10.09 -6.51
C ILE A 73 -1.35 -9.01 -5.54
N ALA A 74 -2.51 -8.39 -5.81
CA ALA A 74 -3.13 -7.40 -4.92
C ALA A 74 -3.39 -7.97 -3.51
N LEU A 75 -3.61 -9.29 -3.38
CA LEU A 75 -3.82 -9.94 -2.08
C LEU A 75 -2.59 -9.84 -1.16
N VAL A 76 -1.39 -9.66 -1.73
CA VAL A 76 -0.16 -9.47 -0.96
C VAL A 76 -0.18 -8.16 -0.16
N ALA A 77 -0.99 -7.19 -0.57
CA ALA A 77 -1.17 -5.94 0.17
C ALA A 77 -2.03 -6.10 1.44
N LEU A 78 -2.90 -7.13 1.50
CA LEU A 78 -3.90 -7.27 2.56
C LEU A 78 -3.31 -7.39 3.97
N PRO A 79 -2.25 -8.19 4.24
CA PRO A 79 -1.69 -8.27 5.59
C PRO A 79 -1.18 -6.92 6.10
N THR A 80 -0.49 -6.17 5.24
CA THR A 80 0.02 -4.83 5.58
C THR A 80 -1.12 -3.84 5.82
N LEU A 81 -2.16 -3.86 4.98
CA LEU A 81 -3.35 -3.03 5.15
C LEU A 81 -4.11 -3.40 6.42
N ALA A 82 -4.32 -4.69 6.67
CA ALA A 82 -5.00 -5.15 7.87
C ALA A 82 -4.31 -4.64 9.13
N TRP A 83 -2.99 -4.84 9.23
CA TRP A 83 -2.21 -4.35 10.36
C TRP A 83 -2.34 -2.83 10.55
N ARG A 84 -2.17 -2.06 9.48
CA ARG A 84 -2.23 -0.59 9.52
C ARG A 84 -3.59 -0.07 9.98
N LEU A 85 -4.65 -0.62 9.39
CA LEU A 85 -6.00 -0.13 9.60
C LEU A 85 -6.65 -0.67 10.89
N LEU A 86 -6.17 -1.79 11.42
CA LEU A 86 -6.57 -2.32 12.73
C LEU A 86 -5.86 -1.62 13.87
N SER A 87 -4.69 -1.01 13.63
CA SER A 87 -3.96 -0.30 14.66
C SER A 87 -4.77 0.87 15.24
N PRO A 88 -4.74 1.11 16.54
CA PRO A 88 -5.34 2.28 17.16
C PRO A 88 -4.61 3.59 16.85
N ASN A 89 -3.39 3.52 16.30
CA ASN A 89 -2.59 4.69 15.95
C ASN A 89 -3.04 5.27 14.60
N ASP A 90 -3.61 6.47 14.63
CA ASP A 90 -4.11 7.19 13.45
C ASP A 90 -3.02 7.56 12.44
N GLY A 91 -1.77 7.72 12.88
CA GLY A 91 -0.62 7.93 12.00
C GLY A 91 -0.40 6.81 10.99
N TYR A 92 -0.91 5.60 11.25
CA TYR A 92 -0.80 4.46 10.32
C TYR A 92 -1.87 4.46 9.23
N TRP A 93 -2.99 5.17 9.41
CA TRP A 93 -4.15 5.05 8.53
C TRP A 93 -3.99 5.79 7.19
N GLY A 94 -3.26 6.91 7.21
CA GLY A 94 -3.17 7.81 6.06
C GLY A 94 -1.94 7.60 5.17
N ALA A 95 -1.90 8.32 4.06
CA ALA A 95 -0.79 8.30 3.10
C ALA A 95 0.35 9.27 3.45
N GLY A 96 0.22 10.08 4.50
CA GLY A 96 1.18 11.13 4.87
C GLY A 96 2.53 10.62 5.36
N TRP A 97 2.62 9.35 5.75
CA TRP A 97 3.82 8.72 6.26
C TRP A 97 4.35 7.64 5.30
N HIS A 98 5.57 7.19 5.54
CA HIS A 98 6.29 6.20 4.72
C HIS A 98 5.63 4.80 4.63
N TYR A 99 4.61 4.52 5.43
CA TYR A 99 3.94 3.20 5.47
C TYR A 99 3.32 2.77 4.13
N SER A 100 3.05 3.71 3.23
CA SER A 100 2.58 3.39 1.89
C SER A 100 3.69 2.90 0.95
N ALA A 101 4.97 3.08 1.31
CA ALA A 101 6.10 2.68 0.47
C ALA A 101 6.13 1.18 0.17
N VAL A 102 5.66 0.34 1.12
CA VAL A 102 5.55 -1.11 0.92
C VAL A 102 4.38 -1.48 0.01
N LEU A 103 3.29 -0.72 0.07
CA LEU A 103 2.07 -1.01 -0.70
C LEU A 103 2.19 -0.60 -2.16
N MET A 104 2.91 0.49 -2.45
CA MET A 104 3.01 1.02 -3.82
C MET A 104 3.60 0.02 -4.81
N PRO A 105 4.76 -0.64 -4.56
CA PRO A 105 5.28 -1.67 -5.46
C PRO A 105 4.27 -2.80 -5.71
N VAL A 106 3.58 -3.26 -4.67
CA VAL A 106 2.58 -4.33 -4.78
C VAL A 106 1.43 -3.89 -5.68
N VAL A 107 0.88 -2.68 -5.47
CA VAL A 107 -0.23 -2.14 -6.27
C VAL A 107 0.17 -1.95 -7.72
N PHE A 108 1.37 -1.43 -8.01
CA PHE A 108 1.83 -1.24 -9.38
C PHE A 108 2.14 -2.55 -10.10
N VAL A 109 2.73 -3.54 -9.42
CA VAL A 109 2.94 -4.87 -10.01
C VAL A 109 1.59 -5.56 -10.27
N ALA A 110 0.64 -5.44 -9.33
CA ALA A 110 -0.72 -5.93 -9.52
C ALA A 110 -1.43 -5.23 -10.69
N LEU A 111 -1.23 -3.91 -10.87
CA LEU A 111 -1.75 -3.17 -12.02
C LEU A 111 -1.19 -3.70 -13.35
N VAL A 112 0.13 -3.91 -13.43
CA VAL A 112 0.77 -4.46 -14.64
C VAL A 112 0.22 -5.85 -14.96
N ASP A 113 0.15 -6.76 -13.99
CA ASP A 113 -0.40 -8.11 -14.17
C ASP A 113 -1.89 -8.05 -14.58
N ALA A 114 -2.69 -7.18 -13.96
CA ALA A 114 -4.09 -7.00 -14.32
C ALA A 114 -4.27 -6.49 -15.76
N VAL A 115 -3.43 -5.55 -16.21
CA VAL A 115 -3.45 -5.06 -17.60
C VAL A 115 -3.09 -6.16 -18.59
N VAL A 116 -2.08 -6.97 -18.28
CA VAL A 116 -1.71 -8.13 -19.12
C VAL A 116 -2.86 -9.14 -19.21
N ARG A 117 -3.51 -9.45 -18.08
CA ARG A 117 -4.69 -10.34 -18.06
C ARG A 117 -5.84 -9.77 -18.88
N LEU A 118 -6.18 -8.50 -18.71
CA LEU A 118 -7.24 -7.83 -19.47
C LEU A 118 -6.98 -7.86 -20.97
N ARG A 119 -5.75 -7.65 -21.42
CA ARG A 119 -5.36 -7.78 -22.84
C ARG A 119 -5.53 -9.21 -23.35
N GLY A 120 -5.10 -10.18 -22.57
CA GLY A 120 -5.29 -11.61 -22.91
C GLY A 120 -6.79 -11.98 -22.99
N ASP A 121 -7.61 -11.51 -22.07
CA ASP A 121 -9.04 -11.75 -22.05
C ASP A 121 -9.74 -11.08 -23.25
N SER A 122 -9.36 -9.84 -23.58
CA SER A 122 -9.86 -9.13 -24.76
C SER A 122 -9.52 -9.87 -26.05
N ALA A 123 -8.29 -10.32 -26.21
CA ALA A 123 -7.86 -11.08 -27.38
C ALA A 123 -8.63 -12.40 -27.51
N ARG A 124 -8.83 -13.13 -26.41
CA ARG A 124 -9.63 -14.37 -26.39
C ARG A 124 -11.10 -14.10 -26.72
N ALA A 125 -11.69 -13.01 -26.19
CA ALA A 125 -13.06 -12.63 -26.51
C ALA A 125 -13.20 -12.30 -28.00
N GLN A 126 -12.25 -11.58 -28.58
CA GLN A 126 -12.23 -11.26 -29.99
C GLN A 126 -12.07 -12.49 -30.89
N GLN A 127 -11.18 -13.43 -30.53
CA GLN A 127 -11.00 -14.68 -31.24
C GLN A 127 -12.27 -15.54 -31.24
N ARG A 128 -13.00 -15.59 -30.13
CA ARG A 128 -14.29 -16.31 -30.03
C ARG A 128 -15.35 -15.70 -30.95
N LEU A 129 -15.35 -14.38 -31.13
CA LEU A 129 -16.26 -13.69 -32.05
C LEU A 129 -15.93 -14.04 -33.51
N VAL A 130 -14.66 -14.08 -33.87
CA VAL A 130 -14.19 -14.41 -35.23
C VAL A 130 -14.47 -15.87 -35.58
N SER A 131 -14.22 -16.79 -34.62
CA SER A 131 -14.43 -18.23 -34.85
C SER A 131 -15.88 -18.68 -34.82
N GLY A 132 -16.84 -17.77 -34.59
CA GLY A 132 -18.25 -18.12 -34.45
C GLY A 132 -18.61 -18.96 -33.22
N ALA A 133 -17.64 -19.26 -32.37
CA ALA A 133 -17.81 -20.06 -31.14
C ALA A 133 -18.61 -19.31 -30.05
N ALA A 134 -18.64 -17.99 -30.09
CA ALA A 134 -19.53 -17.19 -29.26
C ALA A 134 -20.81 -16.86 -30.04
N ARG A 135 -21.96 -16.90 -29.35
CA ARG A 135 -23.17 -16.29 -29.89
C ARG A 135 -22.80 -14.87 -30.26
N SER A 136 -22.63 -14.62 -31.58
CA SER A 136 -22.13 -13.38 -32.18
C SER A 136 -23.11 -12.22 -31.99
N GLY A 137 -23.43 -11.90 -30.75
CA GLY A 137 -24.33 -10.86 -30.37
C GLY A 137 -23.57 -9.57 -29.98
N ARG A 138 -24.32 -8.48 -29.97
CA ARG A 138 -23.87 -7.17 -29.47
C ARG A 138 -23.11 -7.26 -28.14
N ARG A 139 -23.49 -8.19 -27.22
CA ARG A 139 -22.87 -8.40 -25.91
C ARG A 139 -21.40 -8.83 -25.99
N GLY A 140 -21.06 -9.79 -26.84
CA GLY A 140 -19.67 -10.26 -26.96
C GLY A 140 -18.73 -9.17 -27.50
N ARG A 141 -19.21 -8.36 -28.45
CA ARG A 141 -18.45 -7.21 -28.97
C ARG A 141 -18.24 -6.15 -27.90
N VAL A 142 -19.29 -5.81 -27.13
CA VAL A 142 -19.21 -4.84 -26.04
C VAL A 142 -18.21 -5.32 -24.97
N GLU A 143 -18.25 -6.61 -24.60
CA GLU A 143 -17.32 -7.19 -23.66
C GLU A 143 -15.86 -7.08 -24.13
N ALA A 144 -15.56 -7.51 -25.35
CA ALA A 144 -14.21 -7.44 -25.90
C ALA A 144 -13.70 -5.99 -25.97
N THR A 145 -14.55 -5.07 -26.38
CA THR A 145 -14.22 -3.64 -26.46
C THR A 145 -14.00 -3.04 -25.06
N ALA A 146 -14.84 -3.40 -24.08
CA ALA A 146 -14.70 -2.91 -22.70
C ALA A 146 -13.40 -3.40 -22.06
N LEU A 147 -13.05 -4.68 -22.21
CA LEU A 147 -11.80 -5.24 -21.71
C LEU A 147 -10.58 -4.57 -22.33
N TRP A 148 -10.64 -4.33 -23.66
CA TRP A 148 -9.58 -3.60 -24.34
C TRP A 148 -9.46 -2.15 -23.85
N ALA A 149 -10.57 -1.42 -23.76
CA ALA A 149 -10.59 -0.03 -23.30
C ALA A 149 -10.06 0.08 -21.85
N MET A 150 -10.47 -0.82 -20.96
CA MET A 150 -9.96 -0.87 -19.59
C MET A 150 -8.43 -1.11 -19.56
N SER A 151 -7.94 -2.03 -20.38
CA SER A 151 -6.50 -2.32 -20.43
C SER A 151 -5.68 -1.17 -21.01
N ALA A 152 -6.24 -0.40 -21.92
CA ALA A 152 -5.60 0.76 -22.52
C ALA A 152 -5.64 1.99 -21.60
N ALA A 153 -6.77 2.22 -20.92
CA ALA A 153 -6.96 3.39 -20.07
C ALA A 153 -6.28 3.26 -18.70
N ALA A 154 -6.19 2.05 -18.13
CA ALA A 154 -5.70 1.85 -16.77
C ALA A 154 -4.32 2.45 -16.49
N PRO A 155 -3.28 2.29 -17.32
CA PRO A 155 -1.96 2.90 -17.07
C PRO A 155 -2.02 4.42 -17.05
N TRP A 156 -2.82 5.03 -17.92
CA TRP A 156 -2.99 6.48 -17.96
C TRP A 156 -3.75 7.02 -16.76
N CYS A 157 -4.81 6.32 -16.34
CA CYS A 157 -5.52 6.66 -15.10
C CYS A 157 -4.58 6.60 -13.88
N ALA A 158 -3.79 5.53 -13.77
CA ALA A 158 -2.81 5.40 -12.68
C ALA A 158 -1.76 6.53 -12.71
N LEU A 159 -1.26 6.88 -13.89
CA LEU A 159 -0.31 7.98 -14.07
C LEU A 159 -0.94 9.32 -13.66
N LEU A 160 -2.15 9.62 -14.11
CA LEU A 160 -2.85 10.86 -13.74
C LEU A 160 -3.09 10.96 -12.24
N VAL A 161 -3.49 9.85 -11.61
CA VAL A 161 -3.65 9.78 -10.15
C VAL A 161 -2.31 10.00 -9.45
N ALA A 162 -1.24 9.34 -9.91
CA ALA A 162 0.09 9.49 -9.33
C ALA A 162 0.58 10.95 -9.43
N LEU A 163 0.35 11.62 -10.55
CA LEU A 163 0.69 13.03 -10.73
C LEU A 163 -0.15 13.92 -9.84
N ALA A 164 -1.47 13.74 -9.81
CA ALA A 164 -2.38 14.56 -9.01
C ALA A 164 -2.12 14.42 -7.51
N VAL A 165 -1.92 13.19 -7.02
CA VAL A 165 -1.63 12.91 -5.60
C VAL A 165 -0.19 13.28 -5.26
N GLY A 166 0.75 13.06 -6.20
CA GLY A 166 2.17 13.37 -6.02
C GLY A 166 2.42 14.82 -5.62
N THR A 167 1.64 15.75 -6.15
CA THR A 167 1.74 17.19 -5.80
C THR A 167 1.37 17.47 -4.34
N GLN A 168 0.63 16.60 -3.70
CA GLN A 168 0.18 16.73 -2.30
C GLN A 168 1.05 15.94 -1.31
N LEU A 169 1.96 15.11 -1.82
CA LEU A 169 2.86 14.29 -1.00
C LEU A 169 4.12 15.06 -0.60
N PRO A 170 4.79 14.67 0.50
CA PRO A 170 6.00 15.33 0.97
C PRO A 170 7.10 15.50 -0.08
N LEU A 171 7.22 14.57 -1.04
CA LEU A 171 8.18 14.64 -2.14
C LEU A 171 7.97 15.87 -3.04
N ALA A 172 6.75 16.38 -3.17
CA ALA A 172 6.50 17.59 -3.95
C ALA A 172 7.20 18.83 -3.36
N ARG A 173 7.49 18.83 -2.06
CA ARG A 173 8.24 19.90 -1.40
C ARG A 173 9.66 20.03 -1.94
N LEU A 174 10.24 18.95 -2.49
CA LEU A 174 11.56 19.00 -3.12
C LEU A 174 11.59 19.89 -4.37
N ALA A 175 10.44 20.16 -4.99
CA ALA A 175 10.33 21.10 -6.10
C ALA A 175 10.36 22.56 -5.64
N SER A 176 10.21 22.83 -4.35
CA SER A 176 10.25 24.20 -3.81
C SER A 176 11.68 24.60 -3.43
N PRO A 177 12.09 25.87 -3.69
CA PRO A 177 13.42 26.35 -3.31
C PRO A 177 13.68 26.26 -1.79
N GLU A 178 12.62 26.29 -0.98
CA GLU A 178 12.70 26.21 0.48
C GLU A 178 13.24 24.85 0.95
N ALA A 179 12.97 23.75 0.21
CA ALA A 179 13.48 22.43 0.56
C ALA A 179 15.02 22.32 0.50
N TRP A 180 15.66 23.22 -0.26
CA TRP A 180 17.10 23.21 -0.49
C TRP A 180 17.83 24.32 0.30
N ARG A 181 17.08 25.11 1.10
CA ARG A 181 17.69 26.09 2.00
C ARG A 181 18.24 25.39 3.24
N PRO A 182 19.37 25.85 3.79
CA PRO A 182 19.85 25.38 5.08
C PRO A 182 18.74 25.52 6.13
N ASP A 183 18.54 24.52 6.97
CA ASP A 183 17.59 24.59 8.09
C ASP A 183 18.03 25.74 9.02
N PRO A 184 17.22 26.77 9.25
CA PRO A 184 17.59 27.88 10.15
C PRO A 184 17.83 27.41 11.60
N ARG A 185 17.44 26.18 11.92
CA ARG A 185 17.69 25.57 13.23
C ARG A 185 18.91 24.63 13.22
N ALA A 186 19.64 24.51 12.09
CA ALA A 186 20.79 23.60 12.00
C ALA A 186 21.86 23.93 13.05
N ASP A 187 22.20 25.22 13.19
CA ASP A 187 23.20 25.68 14.14
C ASP A 187 22.76 25.44 15.59
N ALA A 188 21.48 25.72 15.90
CA ALA A 188 20.91 25.45 17.23
C ALA A 188 20.88 23.95 17.55
N LYS A 189 20.55 23.09 16.56
CA LYS A 189 20.61 21.64 16.73
C LYS A 189 22.04 21.15 16.97
N THR A 190 23.00 21.67 16.21
CA THR A 190 24.42 21.33 16.38
C THR A 190 24.95 21.76 17.74
N ALA A 191 24.59 22.95 18.19
CA ALA A 191 24.95 23.45 19.54
C ALA A 191 24.32 22.55 20.62
N ALA A 192 23.04 22.23 20.52
CA ALA A 192 22.38 21.34 21.48
C ALA A 192 22.99 19.94 21.52
N VAL A 193 23.37 19.39 20.36
CA VAL A 193 24.08 18.07 20.31
C VAL A 193 25.46 18.16 20.96
N ALA A 194 26.16 19.27 20.79
CA ALA A 194 27.49 19.46 21.41
C ALA A 194 27.45 19.54 22.95
N GLU A 195 26.31 19.90 23.53
CA GLU A 195 26.09 19.91 24.98
C GLU A 195 25.85 18.51 25.58
N ILE A 196 25.58 17.52 24.74
CA ILE A 196 25.36 16.14 25.21
C ILE A 196 26.71 15.52 25.60
N PRO A 197 26.91 15.08 26.87
CA PRO A 197 28.14 14.46 27.30
C PRO A 197 28.46 13.19 26.49
N ALA A 198 29.72 12.97 26.15
CA ALA A 198 30.15 11.75 25.50
C ALA A 198 29.76 10.54 26.39
N GLY A 199 29.04 9.59 25.79
CA GLY A 199 28.55 8.40 26.49
C GLY A 199 27.20 8.56 27.19
N ALA A 200 26.50 9.69 27.01
CA ALA A 200 25.14 9.82 27.51
C ALA A 200 24.21 8.79 26.86
N SER A 201 23.45 8.06 27.68
CA SER A 201 22.39 7.17 27.20
C SER A 201 21.20 8.03 26.79
N VAL A 202 20.82 7.95 25.53
CA VAL A 202 19.62 8.61 25.00
C VAL A 202 18.50 7.59 25.00
N ALA A 203 17.41 7.85 25.74
CA ALA A 203 16.19 7.05 25.65
C ALA A 203 15.53 7.30 24.29
N THR A 204 15.31 6.24 23.54
CA THR A 204 14.59 6.23 22.26
C THR A 204 13.14 5.85 22.47
#